data_24130dc050f64236fbf4a16a3b85f29e
#
_entry.id   24130dc050f64236fbf4a16a3b85f29e
#
_cell.length_a   1.000
_cell.length_b   1.000
_cell.length_c   1.000
_cell.angle_alpha   90.00
_cell.angle_beta   90.00
_cell.angle_gamma   90.00
#
_symmetry.space_group_name_H-M   'P 1'
#
loop_
_entity.id
_entity.type
_entity.pdbx_description
1 polymer ?
#
loop_
_entity_poly.entity_id
_entity_poly.type
_entity_poly.pdbx_seq_one_letter_code
_entity_poly.pdbx_strand_id
1 'polypeptide(L)'
;MNHLPIPLGRNTDLYEAASMPKSIKKLGVRWKKRLRISFLVIVMAAILAPIVLAWTGNIWIDENKLAAVQQSNSYVKLDEMPDHVWKAFVAIEDHRFMQHPGVDPVGLSRAIWVDIKEGAYVQGGSTITMQLARNLFLTNDKTMTRKVKEIAIALQLEQRYSKKELLEIYLNVIYFGHGKYGIGEAVPFYFGKKATETGNRAVTLGEAAMLASLPKGPERYSPVKNWDRAKQRQAVVLNRMNELDVIDQSESKLAKNEQIYVVPTAKRAAK
;
A
#
# COMPACT_ATOMS: atom_id res chain seq x y z
N MET A 1 76.92 -51.83 28.57
CA MET A 1 75.75 -50.95 28.70
C MET A 1 74.93 -51.08 27.42
N ASN A 2 73.92 -51.86 27.48
CA ASN A 2 73.09 -52.26 26.30
C ASN A 2 71.93 -51.36 26.15
N HIS A 3 71.80 -50.65 25.05
CA HIS A 3 70.64 -49.95 24.61
C HIS A 3 69.82 -50.88 23.71
N LEU A 4 68.66 -51.31 24.16
CA LEU A 4 67.63 -51.98 23.35
C LEU A 4 66.75 -50.91 22.64
N PRO A 5 66.45 -51.07 21.35
CA PRO A 5 65.57 -50.19 20.62
C PRO A 5 64.11 -50.60 20.87
N ILE A 6 63.26 -49.59 21.13
CA ILE A 6 61.81 -49.70 21.26
C ILE A 6 61.19 -49.81 19.85
N PRO A 7 60.36 -50.80 19.54
CA PRO A 7 59.70 -50.87 18.24
C PRO A 7 58.50 -49.85 18.18
N LEU A 8 58.58 -48.94 17.23
CA LEU A 8 57.45 -48.09 16.82
C LEU A 8 56.40 -48.96 16.14
N GLY A 9 55.38 -49.35 16.88
CA GLY A 9 54.14 -49.95 16.32
C GLY A 9 53.39 -48.89 15.52
N ARG A 10 53.30 -49.07 14.20
CA ARG A 10 52.38 -48.37 13.31
C ARG A 10 50.95 -48.84 13.60
N ASN A 11 50.19 -48.07 14.36
CA ASN A 11 48.76 -48.21 14.38
C ASN A 11 48.16 -47.45 13.18
N THR A 12 48.10 -48.10 12.05
CA THR A 12 47.41 -47.64 10.83
C THR A 12 46.06 -48.38 10.64
N ASP A 13 45.43 -48.74 11.71
CA ASP A 13 44.14 -49.38 11.59
C ASP A 13 43.11 -48.58 12.39
N LEU A 14 41.96 -48.37 11.73
CA LEU A 14 40.70 -47.91 12.32
C LEU A 14 40.26 -46.47 12.04
N TYR A 15 40.33 -46.09 10.77
CA TYR A 15 39.19 -45.25 10.26
C TYR A 15 38.45 -46.02 9.16
N GLU A 16 37.91 -47.16 9.55
CA GLU A 16 36.86 -47.79 8.79
C GLU A 16 35.65 -46.83 8.87
N ALA A 17 35.43 -46.07 7.80
CA ALA A 17 34.31 -45.20 7.65
C ALA A 17 33.01 -46.06 7.79
N ALA A 18 32.45 -46.12 8.98
CA ALA A 18 31.20 -46.79 9.27
C ALA A 18 30.17 -46.33 8.25
N SER A 19 29.90 -47.16 7.26
CA SER A 19 28.89 -46.90 6.24
C SER A 19 27.54 -46.73 6.94
N MET A 20 26.97 -45.53 6.89
CA MET A 20 25.64 -45.27 7.48
C MET A 20 24.65 -46.38 7.10
N PRO A 21 23.89 -46.91 8.06
CA PRO A 21 22.94 -47.97 7.81
C PRO A 21 22.01 -47.64 6.65
N LYS A 22 21.73 -48.62 5.78
CA LYS A 22 20.85 -48.41 4.60
C LYS A 22 19.47 -47.86 4.95
N SER A 23 19.01 -48.07 6.20
CA SER A 23 17.77 -47.50 6.75
C SER A 23 17.81 -45.96 6.87
N ILE A 24 18.94 -45.38 7.30
CA ILE A 24 19.10 -43.93 7.45
C ILE A 24 19.18 -43.25 6.07
N LYS A 25 19.84 -43.89 5.10
CA LYS A 25 19.86 -43.39 3.71
C LYS A 25 18.46 -43.38 3.08
N LYS A 26 17.63 -44.41 3.33
CA LYS A 26 16.24 -44.43 2.85
C LYS A 26 15.35 -43.38 3.53
N LEU A 27 15.60 -43.06 4.80
CA LEU A 27 14.86 -42.00 5.53
C LEU A 27 15.18 -40.64 4.93
N GLY A 28 16.44 -40.34 4.66
CA GLY A 28 16.86 -39.09 4.07
C GLY A 28 16.31 -38.86 2.66
N VAL A 29 16.20 -39.90 1.84
CA VAL A 29 15.62 -39.83 0.49
C VAL A 29 14.10 -39.58 0.56
N ARG A 30 13.39 -40.24 1.49
CA ARG A 30 11.94 -40.03 1.68
C ARG A 30 11.64 -38.59 2.17
N TRP A 31 12.48 -38.03 3.04
CA TRP A 31 12.29 -36.67 3.55
C TRP A 31 12.59 -35.63 2.47
N LYS A 32 13.65 -35.79 1.68
CA LYS A 32 13.93 -34.94 0.53
C LYS A 32 12.80 -34.95 -0.51
N LYS A 33 12.19 -36.13 -0.74
CA LYS A 33 11.03 -36.24 -1.64
C LYS A 33 9.80 -35.54 -1.06
N ARG A 34 9.52 -35.68 0.25
CA ARG A 34 8.43 -34.94 0.93
C ARG A 34 8.64 -33.43 0.88
N LEU A 35 9.86 -32.95 1.16
CA LEU A 35 10.19 -31.52 1.08
C LEU A 35 9.99 -30.97 -0.34
N ARG A 36 10.41 -31.71 -1.37
CA ARG A 36 10.17 -31.30 -2.77
C ARG A 36 8.70 -31.24 -3.12
N ILE A 37 7.92 -32.23 -2.69
CA ILE A 37 6.46 -32.25 -2.91
C ILE A 37 5.80 -31.09 -2.16
N SER A 38 6.14 -30.87 -0.88
CA SER A 38 5.62 -29.73 -0.11
C SER A 38 5.97 -28.41 -0.75
N PHE A 39 7.21 -28.24 -1.24
CA PHE A 39 7.63 -27.04 -1.96
C PHE A 39 6.81 -26.84 -3.24
N LEU A 40 6.61 -27.89 -4.05
CA LEU A 40 5.79 -27.82 -5.26
C LEU A 40 4.33 -27.46 -4.95
N VAL A 41 3.76 -28.05 -3.88
CA VAL A 41 2.39 -27.71 -3.43
C VAL A 41 2.29 -26.25 -3.00
N ILE A 42 3.28 -25.75 -2.26
CA ILE A 42 3.32 -24.34 -1.84
C ILE A 42 3.44 -23.43 -3.07
N VAL A 43 4.31 -23.76 -4.03
CA VAL A 43 4.46 -22.99 -5.28
C VAL A 43 3.16 -23.01 -6.09
N MET A 44 2.54 -24.18 -6.25
CA MET A 44 1.24 -24.30 -6.93
C MET A 44 0.15 -23.50 -6.21
N ALA A 45 0.08 -23.56 -4.89
CA ALA A 45 -0.86 -22.76 -4.11
C ALA A 45 -0.60 -21.26 -4.27
N ALA A 46 0.67 -20.82 -4.27
CA ALA A 46 1.04 -19.43 -4.48
C ALA A 46 0.65 -18.91 -5.88
N ILE A 47 0.63 -19.78 -6.89
CA ILE A 47 0.22 -19.42 -8.27
C ILE A 47 -1.31 -19.46 -8.39
N LEU A 48 -1.97 -20.49 -7.86
CA LEU A 48 -3.40 -20.67 -8.05
C LEU A 48 -4.27 -19.79 -7.14
N ALA A 49 -3.81 -19.53 -5.91
CA ALA A 49 -4.59 -18.73 -4.96
C ALA A 49 -4.92 -17.33 -5.48
N PRO A 50 -4.01 -16.56 -6.08
CA PRO A 50 -4.35 -15.25 -6.67
C PRO A 50 -5.38 -15.36 -7.79
N ILE A 51 -5.30 -16.40 -8.63
CA ILE A 51 -6.24 -16.63 -9.74
C ILE A 51 -7.64 -16.92 -9.21
N VAL A 52 -7.75 -17.83 -8.24
CA VAL A 52 -9.03 -18.17 -7.60
C VAL A 52 -9.59 -16.96 -6.85
N LEU A 53 -8.76 -16.23 -6.12
CA LEU A 53 -9.16 -15.00 -5.42
C LEU A 53 -9.64 -13.92 -6.40
N ALA A 54 -8.94 -13.71 -7.51
CA ALA A 54 -9.36 -12.76 -8.52
C ALA A 54 -10.72 -13.16 -9.10
N TRP A 55 -10.91 -14.43 -9.42
CA TRP A 55 -12.20 -14.92 -9.95
C TRP A 55 -13.34 -14.75 -8.95
N THR A 56 -13.13 -15.06 -7.67
CA THR A 56 -14.14 -14.87 -6.61
C THR A 56 -14.39 -13.40 -6.30
N GLY A 57 -13.43 -12.51 -6.53
CA GLY A 57 -13.56 -11.05 -6.32
C GLY A 57 -14.74 -10.45 -7.07
N ASN A 58 -15.07 -11.04 -8.23
CA ASN A 58 -16.19 -10.62 -9.06
C ASN A 58 -17.57 -10.65 -8.34
N ILE A 59 -17.75 -11.58 -7.41
CA ILE A 59 -19.01 -11.77 -6.67
C ILE A 59 -19.33 -10.55 -5.77
N TRP A 60 -18.31 -9.79 -5.34
CA TRP A 60 -18.47 -8.65 -4.44
C TRP A 60 -18.41 -7.29 -5.14
N ILE A 61 -18.19 -7.24 -6.46
CA ILE A 61 -18.19 -6.00 -7.23
C ILE A 61 -19.62 -5.67 -7.62
N ASP A 62 -20.10 -4.52 -7.13
CA ASP A 62 -21.39 -3.95 -7.50
C ASP A 62 -21.16 -2.86 -8.55
N GLU A 63 -21.50 -3.16 -9.80
CA GLU A 63 -21.33 -2.25 -10.94
C GLU A 63 -22.22 -0.98 -10.79
N ASN A 64 -23.36 -1.08 -10.11
CA ASN A 64 -24.20 0.08 -9.88
C ASN A 64 -23.52 1.10 -8.97
N LYS A 65 -22.74 0.64 -7.98
CA LYS A 65 -21.96 1.53 -7.13
C LYS A 65 -20.88 2.26 -7.91
N LEU A 66 -20.17 1.55 -8.81
CA LEU A 66 -19.16 2.16 -9.70
C LEU A 66 -19.81 3.20 -10.61
N ALA A 67 -20.89 2.85 -11.26
CA ALA A 67 -21.62 3.76 -12.15
C ALA A 67 -22.15 5.00 -11.39
N ALA A 68 -22.66 4.82 -10.17
CA ALA A 68 -23.14 5.93 -9.35
C ALA A 68 -22.02 6.92 -8.98
N VAL A 69 -20.81 6.40 -8.70
CA VAL A 69 -19.62 7.26 -8.47
C VAL A 69 -19.28 8.06 -9.71
N GLN A 70 -19.20 7.42 -10.87
CA GLN A 70 -18.83 8.05 -12.14
C GLN A 70 -19.88 9.05 -12.63
N GLN A 71 -21.14 8.88 -12.25
CA GLN A 71 -22.24 9.79 -12.58
C GLN A 71 -22.44 10.91 -11.56
N SER A 72 -21.64 10.96 -10.50
CA SER A 72 -21.73 12.00 -9.49
C SER A 72 -21.37 13.37 -10.07
N ASN A 73 -22.15 14.41 -9.73
CA ASN A 73 -21.85 15.79 -10.13
C ASN A 73 -20.52 16.34 -9.56
N SER A 74 -19.98 15.68 -8.53
CA SER A 74 -18.66 16.02 -7.94
C SER A 74 -17.53 15.15 -8.48
N TYR A 75 -17.81 14.29 -9.47
CA TYR A 75 -16.77 13.46 -10.08
C TYR A 75 -15.75 14.31 -10.82
N VAL A 76 -14.47 14.05 -10.59
CA VAL A 76 -13.35 14.78 -11.21
C VAL A 76 -12.49 13.76 -11.95
N LYS A 77 -12.27 13.98 -13.24
CA LYS A 77 -11.36 13.16 -14.03
C LYS A 77 -9.91 13.42 -13.64
N LEU A 78 -9.06 12.42 -13.80
CA LEU A 78 -7.66 12.51 -13.43
C LEU A 78 -6.90 13.57 -14.24
N ASP A 79 -7.24 13.71 -15.53
CA ASP A 79 -6.64 14.66 -16.45
C ASP A 79 -7.17 16.10 -16.30
N GLU A 80 -8.25 16.28 -15.54
CA GLU A 80 -8.80 17.63 -15.23
C GLU A 80 -8.15 18.27 -13.99
N MET A 81 -7.35 17.52 -13.23
CA MET A 81 -6.65 18.05 -12.05
C MET A 81 -5.14 18.18 -12.29
N PRO A 82 -4.46 19.11 -11.60
CA PRO A 82 -3.00 19.20 -11.68
C PRO A 82 -2.31 17.88 -11.26
N ASP A 83 -1.29 17.47 -12.01
CA ASP A 83 -0.57 16.22 -11.80
C ASP A 83 -0.08 16.00 -10.36
N HIS A 84 0.43 17.05 -9.72
CA HIS A 84 0.95 16.95 -8.35
C HIS A 84 -0.12 16.57 -7.34
N VAL A 85 -1.42 16.78 -7.65
CA VAL A 85 -2.53 16.38 -6.78
C VAL A 85 -2.56 14.87 -6.64
N TRP A 86 -2.76 14.12 -7.74
CA TRP A 86 -2.85 12.68 -7.67
C TRP A 86 -1.49 12.02 -7.33
N LYS A 87 -0.38 12.64 -7.76
CA LYS A 87 0.97 12.18 -7.43
C LYS A 87 1.25 12.22 -5.92
N ALA A 88 0.69 13.18 -5.19
CA ALA A 88 0.81 13.23 -3.73
C ALA A 88 0.17 12.01 -3.05
N PHE A 89 -1.01 11.58 -3.52
CA PHE A 89 -1.66 10.36 -3.00
C PHE A 89 -0.86 9.11 -3.33
N VAL A 90 -0.44 8.95 -4.57
CA VAL A 90 0.40 7.81 -4.97
C VAL A 90 1.67 7.75 -4.15
N ALA A 91 2.37 8.87 -3.96
CA ALA A 91 3.62 8.93 -3.21
C ALA A 91 3.47 8.47 -1.75
N ILE A 92 2.38 8.84 -1.07
CA ILE A 92 2.22 8.57 0.36
C ILE A 92 1.46 7.27 0.65
N GLU A 93 0.48 6.90 -0.16
CA GLU A 93 -0.37 5.73 0.07
C GLU A 93 0.21 4.48 -0.61
N ASP A 94 0.72 4.61 -1.83
CA ASP A 94 1.14 3.47 -2.66
C ASP A 94 2.13 3.88 -3.76
N HIS A 95 3.37 4.17 -3.40
CA HIS A 95 4.36 4.70 -4.35
C HIS A 95 4.71 3.74 -5.51
N ARG A 96 4.38 2.46 -5.38
CA ARG A 96 4.56 1.45 -6.42
C ARG A 96 3.27 1.10 -7.15
N PHE A 97 2.22 1.88 -6.99
CA PHE A 97 0.89 1.67 -7.55
C PHE A 97 0.91 1.24 -9.03
N MET A 98 1.74 1.89 -9.85
CA MET A 98 1.86 1.60 -11.28
C MET A 98 2.59 0.26 -11.60
N GLN A 99 3.18 -0.42 -10.59
CA GLN A 99 4.08 -1.56 -10.78
C GLN A 99 3.51 -2.90 -10.34
N HIS A 100 2.39 -2.92 -9.63
CA HIS A 100 1.82 -4.16 -9.07
C HIS A 100 0.36 -4.38 -9.51
N PRO A 101 -0.12 -5.63 -9.57
CA PRO A 101 -1.48 -5.97 -10.02
C PRO A 101 -2.50 -5.94 -8.86
N GLY A 102 -2.65 -4.82 -8.16
CA GLY A 102 -3.62 -4.63 -7.08
C GLY A 102 -3.13 -4.97 -5.67
N VAL A 103 -2.16 -5.84 -5.55
CA VAL A 103 -1.47 -6.18 -4.29
C VAL A 103 0.02 -5.94 -4.50
N ASP A 104 0.69 -5.31 -3.54
CA ASP A 104 2.14 -5.11 -3.56
C ASP A 104 2.85 -6.07 -2.59
N PRO A 105 3.35 -7.24 -3.05
CA PRO A 105 4.04 -8.18 -2.17
C PRO A 105 5.34 -7.61 -1.57
N VAL A 106 6.02 -6.74 -2.32
CA VAL A 106 7.27 -6.10 -1.86
C VAL A 106 6.98 -5.04 -0.80
N GLY A 107 5.96 -4.21 -1.03
CA GLY A 107 5.49 -3.24 -0.03
C GLY A 107 4.99 -3.92 1.24
N LEU A 108 4.23 -5.01 1.10
CA LEU A 108 3.73 -5.78 2.23
C LEU A 108 4.87 -6.42 3.04
N SER A 109 5.84 -7.06 2.39
CA SER A 109 6.98 -7.66 3.07
C SER A 109 7.83 -6.62 3.80
N ARG A 110 8.04 -5.45 3.19
CA ARG A 110 8.72 -4.32 3.82
C ARG A 110 7.94 -3.81 5.04
N ALA A 111 6.61 -3.64 4.94
CA ALA A 111 5.77 -3.19 6.04
C ALA A 111 5.86 -4.17 7.23
N ILE A 112 5.75 -5.47 6.98
CA ILE A 112 5.91 -6.52 8.01
C ILE A 112 7.28 -6.45 8.67
N TRP A 113 8.35 -6.28 7.87
CA TRP A 113 9.71 -6.17 8.40
C TRP A 113 9.88 -4.95 9.32
N VAL A 114 9.36 -3.79 8.91
CA VAL A 114 9.39 -2.56 9.73
C VAL A 114 8.58 -2.74 11.01
N ASP A 115 7.37 -3.29 10.93
CA ASP A 115 6.50 -3.51 12.09
C ASP A 115 7.14 -4.47 13.11
N ILE A 116 7.83 -5.53 12.63
CA ILE A 116 8.59 -6.43 13.50
C ILE A 116 9.77 -5.70 14.16
N LYS A 117 10.52 -4.91 13.39
CA LYS A 117 11.69 -4.19 13.89
C LYS A 117 11.33 -3.14 14.94
N GLU A 118 10.25 -2.40 14.71
CA GLU A 118 9.79 -1.33 15.60
C GLU A 118 8.91 -1.85 16.76
N GLY A 119 8.52 -3.14 16.75
CA GLY A 119 7.64 -3.72 17.75
C GLY A 119 6.23 -3.11 17.78
N ALA A 120 5.84 -2.38 16.73
CA ALA A 120 4.58 -1.67 16.62
C ALA A 120 4.09 -1.64 15.17
N TYR A 121 2.77 -1.54 14.98
CA TYR A 121 2.16 -1.37 13.67
C TYR A 121 2.40 0.06 13.13
N VAL A 122 3.49 0.24 12.40
CA VAL A 122 3.97 1.54 11.90
C VAL A 122 3.57 1.78 10.45
N GLN A 123 3.68 0.74 9.60
CA GLN A 123 3.41 0.85 8.16
C GLN A 123 2.19 0.04 7.74
N GLY A 124 1.35 0.64 6.89
CA GLY A 124 0.23 -0.05 6.26
C GLY A 124 0.68 -0.74 4.96
N GLY A 125 0.33 -2.02 4.81
CA GLY A 125 0.60 -2.78 3.58
C GLY A 125 -0.60 -2.81 2.61
N SER A 126 -1.55 -1.87 2.70
CA SER A 126 -2.71 -1.82 1.79
C SER A 126 -2.40 -0.91 0.60
N THR A 127 -2.67 -1.40 -0.60
CA THR A 127 -2.54 -0.63 -1.84
C THR A 127 -3.73 0.32 -2.07
N ILE A 128 -3.61 1.24 -3.02
CA ILE A 128 -4.71 2.12 -3.45
C ILE A 128 -5.90 1.27 -3.93
N THR A 129 -5.68 0.22 -4.73
CA THR A 129 -6.76 -0.64 -5.22
C THR A 129 -7.44 -1.42 -4.10
N MET A 130 -6.71 -1.88 -3.08
CA MET A 130 -7.30 -2.50 -1.90
C MET A 130 -8.12 -1.51 -1.06
N GLN A 131 -7.67 -0.26 -0.94
CA GLN A 131 -8.43 0.80 -0.29
C GLN A 131 -9.69 1.16 -1.07
N LEU A 132 -9.63 1.21 -2.40
CA LEU A 132 -10.78 1.38 -3.28
C LEU A 132 -11.80 0.26 -3.08
N ALA A 133 -11.35 -0.99 -3.12
CA ALA A 133 -12.19 -2.17 -2.87
C ALA A 133 -12.92 -2.08 -1.53
N ARG A 134 -12.21 -1.69 -0.47
CA ARG A 134 -12.79 -1.50 0.86
C ARG A 134 -13.85 -0.40 0.88
N ASN A 135 -13.54 0.76 0.32
CA ASN A 135 -14.40 1.94 0.41
C ASN A 135 -15.70 1.78 -0.38
N LEU A 136 -15.68 1.06 -1.50
CA LEU A 136 -16.86 0.87 -2.35
C LEU A 136 -17.70 -0.35 -1.99
N PHE A 137 -17.07 -1.48 -1.68
CA PHE A 137 -17.75 -2.77 -1.68
C PHE A 137 -17.84 -3.43 -0.30
N LEU A 138 -17.06 -2.97 0.68
CA LEU A 138 -16.94 -3.65 1.96
C LEU A 138 -17.36 -2.76 3.14
N THR A 139 -17.58 -3.40 4.29
CA THR A 139 -17.84 -2.72 5.56
C THR A 139 -16.52 -2.37 6.26
N ASN A 140 -16.61 -1.50 7.29
CA ASN A 140 -15.43 -1.06 8.05
C ASN A 140 -14.95 -2.07 9.12
N ASP A 141 -15.50 -3.28 9.14
CA ASP A 141 -15.12 -4.32 10.11
C ASP A 141 -13.67 -4.73 9.95
N LYS A 142 -12.93 -4.70 11.06
CA LYS A 142 -11.50 -5.06 11.06
C LYS A 142 -11.34 -6.57 11.21
N THR A 143 -11.65 -7.34 10.16
CA THR A 143 -11.54 -8.81 10.15
C THR A 143 -10.56 -9.30 9.09
N MET A 144 -9.99 -10.50 9.31
CA MET A 144 -9.15 -11.15 8.30
C MET A 144 -9.96 -11.52 7.05
N THR A 145 -11.22 -11.90 7.23
CA THR A 145 -12.12 -12.19 6.11
C THR A 145 -12.30 -10.98 5.20
N ARG A 146 -12.51 -9.79 5.77
CA ARG A 146 -12.55 -8.55 5.01
C ARG A 146 -11.25 -8.31 4.23
N LYS A 147 -10.11 -8.58 4.85
CA LYS A 147 -8.80 -8.39 4.19
C LYS A 147 -8.62 -9.29 2.98
N VAL A 148 -9.07 -10.55 3.08
CA VAL A 148 -9.08 -11.48 1.93
C VAL A 148 -10.00 -10.97 0.82
N LYS A 149 -11.19 -10.47 1.16
CA LYS A 149 -12.11 -9.87 0.18
C LYS A 149 -11.51 -8.62 -0.49
N GLU A 150 -10.84 -7.73 0.27
CA GLU A 150 -10.12 -6.58 -0.31
C GLU A 150 -9.12 -7.02 -1.38
N ILE A 151 -8.32 -8.05 -1.09
CA ILE A 151 -7.35 -8.61 -2.03
C ILE A 151 -8.05 -9.17 -3.28
N ALA A 152 -9.08 -9.98 -3.08
CA ALA A 152 -9.82 -10.59 -4.18
C ALA A 152 -10.45 -9.56 -5.12
N ILE A 153 -11.13 -8.56 -4.55
CA ILE A 153 -11.73 -7.46 -5.30
C ILE A 153 -10.64 -6.62 -6.00
N ALA A 154 -9.55 -6.30 -5.31
CA ALA A 154 -8.46 -5.51 -5.89
C ALA A 154 -7.85 -6.21 -7.11
N LEU A 155 -7.58 -7.51 -7.05
CA LEU A 155 -7.07 -8.29 -8.18
C LEU A 155 -8.06 -8.29 -9.36
N GLN A 156 -9.36 -8.35 -9.08
CA GLN A 156 -10.40 -8.32 -10.10
C GLN A 156 -10.55 -6.93 -10.74
N LEU A 157 -10.49 -5.86 -9.93
CA LEU A 157 -10.54 -4.49 -10.44
C LEU A 157 -9.37 -4.19 -11.38
N GLU A 158 -8.17 -4.65 -11.06
CA GLU A 158 -6.98 -4.47 -11.90
C GLU A 158 -7.03 -5.23 -13.23
N GLN A 159 -7.87 -6.25 -13.33
CA GLN A 159 -8.12 -6.93 -14.61
C GLN A 159 -9.10 -6.18 -15.52
N ARG A 160 -9.93 -5.31 -14.94
CA ARG A 160 -11.02 -4.63 -15.64
C ARG A 160 -10.71 -3.17 -15.98
N TYR A 161 -9.91 -2.51 -15.13
CA TYR A 161 -9.66 -1.09 -15.21
C TYR A 161 -8.16 -0.82 -15.29
N SER A 162 -7.79 0.19 -16.06
CA SER A 162 -6.42 0.69 -16.09
C SER A 162 -6.04 1.34 -14.76
N LYS A 163 -4.74 1.47 -14.50
CA LYS A 163 -4.21 2.16 -13.32
C LYS A 163 -4.75 3.59 -13.17
N LYS A 164 -4.88 4.31 -14.28
CA LYS A 164 -5.42 5.67 -14.28
C LYS A 164 -6.88 5.69 -13.86
N GLU A 165 -7.71 4.82 -14.41
CA GLU A 165 -9.13 4.70 -14.04
C GLU A 165 -9.30 4.30 -12.57
N LEU A 166 -8.50 3.35 -12.07
CA LEU A 166 -8.54 2.94 -10.67
C LEU A 166 -8.16 4.09 -9.71
N LEU A 167 -7.14 4.86 -10.07
CA LEU A 167 -6.72 6.02 -9.30
C LEU A 167 -7.78 7.13 -9.33
N GLU A 168 -8.38 7.36 -10.49
CA GLU A 168 -9.46 8.32 -10.68
C GLU A 168 -10.66 7.97 -9.80
N ILE A 169 -11.15 6.72 -9.87
CA ILE A 169 -12.24 6.25 -9.04
C ILE A 169 -11.87 6.35 -7.54
N TYR A 170 -10.66 5.95 -7.17
CA TYR A 170 -10.17 6.04 -5.79
C TYR A 170 -10.28 7.47 -5.25
N LEU A 171 -9.77 8.46 -5.98
CA LEU A 171 -9.80 9.87 -5.57
C LEU A 171 -11.24 10.42 -5.46
N ASN A 172 -12.18 9.82 -6.16
CA ASN A 172 -13.60 10.22 -6.14
C ASN A 172 -14.42 9.52 -5.05
N VAL A 173 -13.88 8.49 -4.35
CA VAL A 173 -14.63 7.74 -3.32
C VAL A 173 -14.07 7.85 -1.91
N ILE A 174 -12.77 8.19 -1.76
CA ILE A 174 -12.14 8.19 -0.44
C ILE A 174 -12.74 9.27 0.46
N TYR A 175 -12.76 8.95 1.76
CA TYR A 175 -13.27 9.85 2.78
C TYR A 175 -12.19 10.85 3.21
N PHE A 176 -12.51 12.13 3.11
CA PHE A 176 -11.64 13.24 3.48
C PHE A 176 -11.98 13.89 4.82
N GLY A 177 -12.92 13.33 5.58
CA GLY A 177 -13.42 13.93 6.82
C GLY A 177 -14.60 14.87 6.61
N HIS A 178 -15.25 15.25 7.71
CA HIS A 178 -16.39 16.19 7.71
C HIS A 178 -17.55 15.80 6.77
N GLY A 179 -17.76 14.51 6.55
CA GLY A 179 -18.78 14.02 5.63
C GLY A 179 -18.44 14.20 4.16
N LYS A 180 -17.19 14.55 3.81
CA LYS A 180 -16.74 14.77 2.43
C LYS A 180 -16.11 13.51 1.85
N TYR A 181 -16.70 13.05 0.76
CA TYR A 181 -16.24 11.92 -0.03
C TYR A 181 -15.83 12.41 -1.42
N GLY A 182 -14.68 11.94 -1.87
CA GLY A 182 -14.12 12.36 -3.16
C GLY A 182 -13.48 13.73 -3.14
N ILE A 183 -12.51 13.88 -4.05
CA ILE A 183 -11.69 15.10 -4.18
C ILE A 183 -12.50 16.29 -4.65
N GLY A 184 -13.54 16.04 -5.47
CA GLY A 184 -14.42 17.09 -5.97
C GLY A 184 -15.27 17.75 -4.88
N GLU A 185 -15.51 17.07 -3.74
CA GLU A 185 -16.12 17.69 -2.56
C GLU A 185 -15.10 18.21 -1.56
N ALA A 186 -13.95 17.54 -1.44
CA ALA A 186 -12.93 17.90 -0.46
C ALA A 186 -12.25 19.23 -0.77
N VAL A 187 -11.87 19.47 -2.03
CA VAL A 187 -11.17 20.70 -2.44
C VAL A 187 -12.03 21.96 -2.18
N PRO A 188 -13.30 22.03 -2.59
CA PRO A 188 -14.17 23.16 -2.26
C PRO A 188 -14.38 23.33 -0.75
N PHE A 189 -14.52 22.23 -0.03
CA PHE A 189 -14.74 22.26 1.41
C PHE A 189 -13.55 22.83 2.17
N TYR A 190 -12.33 22.38 1.85
CA TYR A 190 -11.14 22.83 2.58
C TYR A 190 -10.61 24.16 2.09
N PHE A 191 -10.57 24.39 0.77
CA PHE A 191 -9.85 25.50 0.16
C PHE A 191 -10.72 26.50 -0.60
N GLY A 192 -12.01 26.23 -0.79
CA GLY A 192 -12.92 27.11 -1.52
C GLY A 192 -12.60 27.19 -3.03
N LYS A 193 -11.91 26.19 -3.56
CA LYS A 193 -11.52 26.05 -4.97
C LYS A 193 -12.26 24.86 -5.59
N LYS A 194 -12.23 24.74 -6.92
CA LYS A 194 -12.57 23.48 -7.59
C LYS A 194 -11.29 22.66 -7.83
N ALA A 195 -11.38 21.35 -7.81
CA ALA A 195 -10.23 20.48 -8.08
C ALA A 195 -9.69 20.62 -9.52
N THR A 196 -10.55 21.10 -10.43
CA THR A 196 -10.25 21.32 -11.86
C THR A 196 -9.81 22.75 -12.18
N GLU A 197 -9.71 23.63 -11.19
CA GLU A 197 -9.24 25.02 -11.42
C GLU A 197 -7.77 25.05 -11.83
N THR A 198 -7.44 25.97 -12.73
CA THR A 198 -6.10 26.17 -13.28
C THR A 198 -5.54 27.55 -12.92
N GLY A 199 -4.28 27.79 -13.25
CA GLY A 199 -3.62 29.07 -12.99
C GLY A 199 -3.53 29.38 -11.50
N ASN A 200 -3.76 30.67 -11.12
CA ASN A 200 -3.63 31.13 -9.74
C ASN A 200 -4.65 30.53 -8.76
N ARG A 201 -5.67 29.85 -9.25
CA ARG A 201 -6.68 29.17 -8.44
C ARG A 201 -6.52 27.65 -8.42
N ALA A 202 -5.56 27.13 -9.15
CA ALA A 202 -5.27 25.69 -9.09
C ALA A 202 -4.97 25.25 -7.65
N VAL A 203 -5.25 23.97 -7.38
CA VAL A 203 -4.81 23.35 -6.13
C VAL A 203 -3.28 23.35 -6.11
N THR A 204 -2.71 23.97 -5.08
CA THR A 204 -1.26 24.08 -4.94
C THR A 204 -0.62 22.76 -4.48
N LEU A 205 0.70 22.66 -4.59
CA LEU A 205 1.45 21.49 -4.10
C LEU A 205 1.28 21.30 -2.58
N GLY A 206 1.28 22.40 -1.81
CA GLY A 206 1.04 22.36 -0.38
C GLY A 206 -0.37 21.90 -0.02
N GLU A 207 -1.39 22.38 -0.74
CA GLU A 207 -2.78 21.95 -0.57
C GLU A 207 -2.97 20.47 -0.96
N ALA A 208 -2.36 20.03 -2.07
CA ALA A 208 -2.37 18.64 -2.52
C ALA A 208 -1.78 17.68 -1.47
N ALA A 209 -0.62 18.04 -0.92
CA ALA A 209 0.02 17.26 0.15
C ALA A 209 -0.82 17.23 1.44
N MET A 210 -1.53 18.33 1.75
CA MET A 210 -2.46 18.38 2.89
C MET A 210 -3.67 17.46 2.67
N LEU A 211 -4.27 17.46 1.46
CA LEU A 211 -5.33 16.53 1.10
C LEU A 211 -4.87 15.06 1.17
N ALA A 212 -3.70 14.75 0.63
CA ALA A 212 -3.13 13.40 0.66
C ALA A 212 -2.76 12.91 2.09
N SER A 213 -2.76 13.82 3.06
CA SER A 213 -2.60 13.49 4.48
C SER A 213 -3.85 12.89 5.12
N LEU A 214 -5.03 13.20 4.59
CA LEU A 214 -6.33 12.95 5.23
C LEU A 214 -6.72 11.48 5.26
N PRO A 215 -6.54 10.65 4.21
CA PRO A 215 -7.01 9.26 4.21
C PRO A 215 -6.46 8.41 5.37
N LYS A 216 -5.26 8.71 5.87
CA LYS A 216 -4.67 8.03 7.03
C LYS A 216 -5.43 8.29 8.33
N GLY A 217 -6.10 9.42 8.46
CA GLY A 217 -6.87 9.79 9.65
C GLY A 217 -7.56 11.13 9.47
N PRO A 218 -8.71 11.16 8.78
CA PRO A 218 -9.36 12.39 8.34
C PRO A 218 -9.68 13.37 9.48
N GLU A 219 -10.12 12.85 10.61
CA GLU A 219 -10.41 13.69 11.78
C GLU A 219 -9.14 14.16 12.51
N ARG A 220 -8.09 13.30 12.51
CA ARG A 220 -6.82 13.60 13.20
C ARG A 220 -5.98 14.63 12.46
N TYR A 221 -6.00 14.58 11.14
CA TYR A 221 -5.18 15.43 10.26
C TYR A 221 -5.99 16.52 9.55
N SER A 222 -7.24 16.73 9.98
CA SER A 222 -8.07 17.81 9.44
C SER A 222 -7.45 19.18 9.72
N PRO A 223 -7.15 19.98 8.70
CA PRO A 223 -6.60 21.33 8.90
C PRO A 223 -7.59 22.29 9.56
N VAL A 224 -8.88 21.92 9.58
CA VAL A 224 -9.94 22.67 10.25
C VAL A 224 -9.91 22.47 11.76
N LYS A 225 -9.60 21.23 12.21
CA LYS A 225 -9.61 20.86 13.62
C LYS A 225 -8.23 20.90 14.26
N ASN A 226 -7.20 20.51 13.52
CA ASN A 226 -5.86 20.25 14.04
C ASN A 226 -4.79 20.76 13.07
N TRP A 227 -4.67 22.08 12.93
CA TRP A 227 -3.75 22.71 11.99
C TRP A 227 -2.31 22.18 12.10
N ASP A 228 -1.75 22.14 13.32
CA ASP A 228 -0.37 21.72 13.52
C ASP A 228 -0.14 20.26 13.09
N ARG A 229 -1.08 19.36 13.40
CA ARG A 229 -0.99 17.96 12.96
C ARG A 229 -1.16 17.85 11.43
N ALA A 230 -2.01 18.66 10.85
CA ALA A 230 -2.18 18.73 9.39
C ALA A 230 -0.87 19.19 8.73
N LYS A 231 -0.24 20.25 9.24
CA LYS A 231 1.07 20.74 8.76
C LYS A 231 2.19 19.72 8.93
N GLN A 232 2.27 19.06 10.09
CA GLN A 232 3.25 18.00 10.32
C GLN A 232 3.07 16.86 9.33
N ARG A 233 1.83 16.44 9.09
CA ARG A 233 1.56 15.34 8.15
C ARG A 233 1.75 15.75 6.69
N GLN A 234 1.41 17.00 6.32
CA GLN A 234 1.74 17.61 5.03
C GLN A 234 3.25 17.53 4.74
N ALA A 235 4.07 17.91 5.73
CA ALA A 235 5.53 17.83 5.59
C ALA A 235 6.02 16.38 5.34
N VAL A 236 5.39 15.38 5.96
CA VAL A 236 5.69 13.96 5.69
C VAL A 236 5.36 13.59 4.25
N VAL A 237 4.21 14.05 3.70
CA VAL A 237 3.85 13.80 2.29
C VAL A 237 4.86 14.46 1.35
N LEU A 238 5.18 15.73 1.58
CA LEU A 238 6.14 16.48 0.75
C LEU A 238 7.56 15.88 0.80
N ASN A 239 8.00 15.43 1.99
CA ASN A 239 9.27 14.69 2.10
C ASN A 239 9.23 13.41 1.27
N ARG A 240 8.11 12.67 1.33
CA ARG A 240 7.96 11.43 0.58
C ARG A 240 7.95 11.66 -0.93
N MET A 241 7.28 12.73 -1.40
CA MET A 241 7.32 13.12 -2.81
C MET A 241 8.75 13.46 -3.27
N ASN A 242 9.52 14.16 -2.44
CA ASN A 242 10.92 14.47 -2.72
C ASN A 242 11.82 13.21 -2.71
N GLU A 243 11.67 12.31 -1.74
CA GLU A 243 12.39 11.02 -1.69
C GLU A 243 12.14 10.12 -2.91
N LEU A 244 11.01 10.33 -3.59
CA LEU A 244 10.61 9.58 -4.79
C LEU A 244 10.87 10.35 -6.09
N ASP A 245 11.62 11.47 -6.01
CA ASP A 245 11.93 12.35 -7.16
C ASP A 245 10.68 12.83 -7.94
N VAL A 246 9.52 12.91 -7.25
CA VAL A 246 8.27 13.47 -7.81
C VAL A 246 8.31 14.99 -7.81
N ILE A 247 8.98 15.58 -6.82
CA ILE A 247 9.28 16.99 -6.69
C ILE A 247 10.74 17.15 -6.25
N ASP A 248 11.32 18.31 -6.53
CA ASP A 248 12.65 18.63 -6.04
C ASP A 248 12.65 19.20 -4.62
N GLN A 249 13.85 19.37 -4.04
CA GLN A 249 14.01 19.87 -2.67
C GLN A 249 13.53 21.30 -2.51
N SER A 250 13.66 22.14 -3.54
CA SER A 250 13.22 23.53 -3.50
C SER A 250 11.70 23.64 -3.52
N GLU A 251 11.04 22.87 -4.37
CA GLU A 251 9.58 22.72 -4.42
C GLU A 251 9.02 22.23 -3.08
N SER A 252 9.65 21.18 -2.51
CA SER A 252 9.27 20.66 -1.19
C SER A 252 9.38 21.74 -0.10
N LYS A 253 10.46 22.53 -0.09
CA LYS A 253 10.66 23.60 0.88
C LYS A 253 9.65 24.74 0.71
N LEU A 254 9.40 25.17 -0.52
CA LEU A 254 8.40 26.19 -0.83
C LEU A 254 7.01 25.77 -0.40
N ALA A 255 6.57 24.55 -0.74
CA ALA A 255 5.25 24.02 -0.39
C ALA A 255 5.06 23.83 1.13
N LYS A 256 6.12 23.50 1.88
CA LYS A 256 6.06 23.43 3.37
C LYS A 256 5.83 24.80 4.00
N ASN A 257 6.40 25.85 3.42
CA ASN A 257 6.31 27.22 3.92
C ASN A 257 5.14 28.02 3.32
N GLU A 258 4.41 27.40 2.39
CA GLU A 258 3.25 27.99 1.76
C GLU A 258 2.18 28.38 2.78
N GLN A 259 1.63 29.60 2.64
CA GLN A 259 0.49 30.05 3.42
C GLN A 259 -0.81 29.50 2.81
N ILE A 260 -1.30 28.40 3.36
CA ILE A 260 -2.53 27.74 2.90
C ILE A 260 -3.74 28.40 3.58
N TYR A 261 -4.67 28.84 2.76
CA TYR A 261 -5.95 29.34 3.24
C TYR A 261 -6.95 28.20 3.37
N VAL A 262 -7.43 27.97 4.59
CA VAL A 262 -8.50 27.00 4.86
C VAL A 262 -9.80 27.77 5.10
N VAL A 263 -10.87 27.39 4.39
CA VAL A 263 -12.19 28.04 4.51
C VAL A 263 -12.66 28.00 5.97
N PRO A 264 -13.01 29.13 6.59
CA PRO A 264 -13.50 29.16 7.96
C PRO A 264 -14.83 28.42 8.13
N THR A 265 -15.02 27.78 9.31
CA THR A 265 -16.25 27.00 9.61
C THR A 265 -17.52 27.81 9.46
N ALA A 266 -17.52 29.07 9.86
CA ALA A 266 -18.67 29.98 9.72
C ALA A 266 -19.13 30.18 8.26
N LYS A 267 -18.21 30.20 7.30
CA LYS A 267 -18.53 30.32 5.86
C LYS A 267 -19.01 29.01 5.23
N ARG A 268 -18.84 27.85 5.92
CA ARG A 268 -19.31 26.53 5.45
C ARG A 268 -20.76 26.27 5.79
N ALA A 269 -21.24 26.84 6.88
CA ALA A 269 -22.64 26.71 7.32
C ALA A 269 -23.62 27.55 6.51
N ALA A 270 -23.13 28.50 5.70
CA ALA A 270 -23.94 29.43 4.90
C ALA A 270 -24.15 28.96 3.44
N LYS A 271 -23.70 27.77 3.07
CA LYS A 271 -23.92 27.12 1.77
C LYS A 271 -24.69 25.81 1.95
#